data_fecaf3ccc0db1b19ae1c4a95223f2715
#
_entry.id   fecaf3ccc0db1b19ae1c4a95223f2715
#
_cell.length_a   1.000
_cell.length_b   1.000
_cell.length_c   1.000
_cell.angle_alpha   90.00
_cell.angle_beta   90.00
_cell.angle_gamma   90.00
#
_symmetry.space_group_name_H-M   'P 1'
#
loop_
_entity.id
_entity.type
_entity.pdbx_description
1 polymer ?
#
loop_
_entity_poly.entity_id
_entity_poly.type
_entity_poly.pdbx_seq_one_letter_code
_entity_poly.pdbx_strand_id
1 'polypeptide(L)'
;MPTFKYRAVNENGVIVQNRVDEINRKSLIRKLKRNSLTPINIVQVNNSIIKKTTKKQKRNINDVNDLVKNYSENQYLNFDNNRKKQTLAQKLNIKVMQKITTRDIVIFTQDLYLLKKANFNNIQALSTIIETTENEQLQEIIRDILAGVEAGENMYTTMEYYSDVFPYLYINMVRVGEQSGSLTKSLEEAVQYLDENEKYTKKIRSMLVPNLLMFIALVALLFVGVLVIIPILQDVMASMGANAQMPAITMWFSNFLKGVVKYWFIPVAIIAVIVAAIITYINTPKGRYGFDYFKYTMPLFGRLIFGLDFLRFARAMLLNLNNGIRIQDSLETSKNVVKNVVLRSIIESSINDIILGQSWVEAFEKSNLASPMIIEMLNIGMSTDLKEMMAKLLEYLQIDIDNTIAKIMKVLPEIIYAIVGILLIFVVLVVLVPCINVYMGGWLFDSVGM
;
A
#
# COMPACT_ATOMS: atom_id res chain seq x y z
N MET A 1 4.17 -40.84 -4.51
CA MET A 1 3.19 -40.51 -5.56
C MET A 1 2.97 -38.99 -5.51
N PRO A 2 2.85 -38.33 -6.64
CA PRO A 2 2.55 -36.89 -6.61
C PRO A 2 1.12 -36.65 -6.08
N THR A 3 0.99 -35.63 -5.21
CA THR A 3 -0.29 -35.20 -4.65
C THR A 3 -0.92 -34.14 -5.56
N PHE A 4 -2.14 -34.34 -5.95
CA PHE A 4 -2.90 -33.36 -6.75
C PHE A 4 -4.01 -32.72 -5.90
N LYS A 5 -4.13 -31.41 -5.96
CA LYS A 5 -5.29 -30.68 -5.46
C LYS A 5 -6.23 -30.45 -6.63
N TYR A 6 -7.49 -30.83 -6.50
CA TYR A 6 -8.48 -30.63 -7.55
C TYR A 6 -9.71 -29.88 -7.06
N ARG A 7 -10.34 -29.20 -7.99
CA ARG A 7 -11.71 -28.64 -7.87
C ARG A 7 -12.54 -29.30 -8.97
N ALA A 8 -13.69 -29.81 -8.61
CA ALA A 8 -14.61 -30.48 -9.53
C ALA A 8 -16.06 -30.12 -9.16
N VAL A 9 -16.95 -30.18 -10.14
CA VAL A 9 -18.37 -29.98 -9.95
C VAL A 9 -19.06 -31.32 -9.96
N ASN A 10 -20.00 -31.56 -9.04
CA ASN A 10 -20.86 -32.73 -9.06
C ASN A 10 -22.10 -32.48 -9.94
N GLU A 11 -22.92 -33.54 -10.16
CA GLU A 11 -24.15 -33.47 -10.96
C GLU A 11 -25.18 -32.43 -10.47
N ASN A 12 -25.10 -32.02 -9.22
CA ASN A 12 -25.97 -31.01 -8.59
C ASN A 12 -25.41 -29.58 -8.68
N GLY A 13 -24.32 -29.34 -9.43
CA GLY A 13 -23.73 -28.03 -9.58
C GLY A 13 -22.83 -27.55 -8.38
N VAL A 14 -22.64 -28.43 -7.38
CA VAL A 14 -21.84 -28.07 -6.18
C VAL A 14 -20.36 -28.31 -6.45
N ILE A 15 -19.54 -27.30 -6.12
CA ILE A 15 -18.08 -27.38 -6.28
C ILE A 15 -17.47 -28.16 -5.10
N VAL A 16 -16.77 -29.24 -5.43
CA VAL A 16 -16.04 -30.08 -4.47
C VAL A 16 -14.53 -29.83 -4.66
N GLN A 17 -13.82 -29.56 -3.57
CA GLN A 17 -12.37 -29.38 -3.58
C GLN A 17 -11.73 -30.38 -2.63
N ASN A 18 -10.72 -31.16 -3.14
CA ASN A 18 -10.03 -32.13 -2.31
C ASN A 18 -8.59 -32.36 -2.80
N ARG A 19 -7.80 -33.12 -2.02
CA ARG A 19 -6.43 -33.55 -2.39
C ARG A 19 -6.42 -35.07 -2.52
N VAL A 20 -5.77 -35.56 -3.57
CA VAL A 20 -5.65 -37.00 -3.85
C VAL A 20 -4.24 -37.29 -4.35
N ASP A 21 -3.68 -38.41 -3.90
CA ASP A 21 -2.40 -38.95 -4.39
C ASP A 21 -2.67 -39.86 -5.59
N GLU A 22 -2.19 -39.46 -6.76
CA GLU A 22 -2.35 -40.21 -8.00
C GLU A 22 -1.05 -40.24 -8.81
N ILE A 23 -0.91 -41.23 -9.68
CA ILE A 23 0.31 -41.47 -10.47
C ILE A 23 0.55 -40.31 -11.47
N ASN A 24 -0.52 -39.81 -12.10
CA ASN A 24 -0.45 -38.69 -13.02
C ASN A 24 -1.82 -37.97 -13.15
N ARG A 25 -1.80 -36.78 -13.75
CA ARG A 25 -3.01 -35.95 -13.96
C ARG A 25 -4.10 -36.68 -14.76
N LYS A 26 -3.71 -37.53 -15.74
CA LYS A 26 -4.69 -38.26 -16.57
C LYS A 26 -5.43 -39.34 -15.77
N SER A 27 -4.78 -40.01 -14.80
CA SER A 27 -5.40 -41.00 -13.92
C SER A 27 -6.41 -40.34 -12.99
N LEU A 28 -6.07 -39.17 -12.44
CA LEU A 28 -6.97 -38.39 -11.60
C LEU A 28 -8.23 -37.95 -12.37
N ILE A 29 -8.08 -37.44 -13.58
CA ILE A 29 -9.23 -37.04 -14.41
C ILE A 29 -10.18 -38.23 -14.67
N ARG A 30 -9.66 -39.43 -14.97
CA ARG A 30 -10.49 -40.63 -15.15
C ARG A 30 -11.22 -41.03 -13.87
N LYS A 31 -10.57 -40.92 -12.71
CA LYS A 31 -11.14 -41.21 -11.40
C LYS A 31 -12.25 -40.22 -11.01
N LEU A 32 -12.05 -38.93 -11.27
CA LEU A 32 -13.06 -37.91 -11.05
C LEU A 32 -14.28 -38.11 -11.93
N LYS A 33 -14.08 -38.39 -13.23
CA LYS A 33 -15.20 -38.69 -14.15
C LYS A 33 -15.96 -39.95 -13.76
N ARG A 34 -15.28 -40.99 -13.22
CA ARG A 34 -15.97 -42.21 -12.72
C ARG A 34 -16.84 -41.93 -11.50
N ASN A 35 -16.54 -40.90 -10.74
CA ASN A 35 -17.29 -40.47 -9.56
C ASN A 35 -18.27 -39.32 -9.87
N SER A 36 -18.67 -39.15 -11.13
CA SER A 36 -19.59 -38.08 -11.57
C SER A 36 -19.14 -36.67 -11.21
N LEU A 37 -17.81 -36.49 -11.12
CA LEU A 37 -17.20 -35.19 -10.83
C LEU A 37 -16.53 -34.66 -12.09
N THR A 38 -16.98 -33.51 -12.58
CA THR A 38 -16.36 -32.80 -13.71
C THR A 38 -15.22 -31.91 -13.17
N PRO A 39 -13.94 -32.20 -13.49
CA PRO A 39 -12.83 -31.44 -12.99
C PRO A 39 -12.80 -30.04 -13.60
N ILE A 40 -12.72 -29.00 -12.76
CA ILE A 40 -12.53 -27.59 -13.14
C ILE A 40 -11.04 -27.27 -13.17
N ASN A 41 -10.31 -27.63 -12.10
CA ASN A 41 -8.90 -27.32 -11.98
C ASN A 41 -8.17 -28.47 -11.25
N ILE A 42 -6.94 -28.80 -11.71
CA ILE A 42 -6.07 -29.82 -11.10
C ILE A 42 -4.65 -29.30 -11.06
N VAL A 43 -4.12 -29.10 -9.84
CA VAL A 43 -2.77 -28.60 -9.57
C VAL A 43 -1.96 -29.69 -8.86
N GLN A 44 -0.75 -29.97 -9.34
CA GLN A 44 0.18 -30.87 -8.68
C GLN A 44 0.87 -30.15 -7.52
N VAL A 45 0.80 -30.72 -6.31
CA VAL A 45 1.42 -30.18 -5.11
C VAL A 45 2.72 -30.96 -4.83
N ASN A 46 3.86 -30.30 -4.85
CA ASN A 46 5.15 -30.92 -4.53
C ASN A 46 5.25 -31.17 -3.02
N ASN A 47 5.31 -32.45 -2.63
CA ASN A 47 5.30 -32.95 -1.25
C ASN A 47 6.67 -32.88 -0.55
N SER A 48 7.39 -31.77 -0.58
CA SER A 48 8.61 -31.67 0.23
C SER A 48 8.45 -31.09 1.64
N ILE A 49 7.24 -30.67 2.03
CA ILE A 49 7.01 -29.99 3.34
C ILE A 49 5.69 -30.44 4.00
N ILE A 50 5.39 -31.72 4.14
CA ILE A 50 4.32 -32.16 5.05
C ILE A 50 4.71 -33.48 5.73
N LYS A 51 5.62 -33.36 6.69
CA LYS A 51 5.72 -34.32 7.80
C LYS A 51 5.75 -33.50 9.09
N LYS A 52 4.60 -33.18 9.62
CA LYS A 52 4.24 -32.93 11.04
C LYS A 52 2.97 -32.09 11.11
N THR A 53 1.86 -32.72 11.18
CA THR A 53 0.71 -32.36 12.04
C THR A 53 -0.50 -33.21 11.63
N THR A 54 -0.49 -34.46 12.04
CA THR A 54 -1.70 -35.28 12.08
C THR A 54 -1.78 -35.89 13.47
N LYS A 55 -2.38 -35.14 14.40
CA LYS A 55 -3.05 -35.74 15.58
C LYS A 55 -4.12 -34.78 16.12
N LYS A 56 -5.35 -35.30 16.19
CA LYS A 56 -6.57 -34.83 16.85
C LYS A 56 -7.39 -33.74 16.14
N GLN A 57 -8.49 -34.13 15.49
CA GLN A 57 -9.81 -33.97 16.12
C GLN A 57 -10.92 -34.59 15.23
N LYS A 58 -11.47 -35.73 15.71
CA LYS A 58 -12.83 -36.15 15.36
C LYS A 58 -13.77 -35.30 16.22
N ARG A 59 -14.67 -34.53 15.62
CA ARG A 59 -15.86 -34.01 16.26
C ARG A 59 -17.05 -34.09 15.30
N ASN A 60 -18.15 -34.59 15.84
CA ASN A 60 -19.45 -34.75 15.21
C ASN A 60 -20.00 -33.39 14.72
N ILE A 61 -20.50 -33.40 13.51
CA ILE A 61 -21.22 -32.26 12.89
C ILE A 61 -22.70 -32.63 12.94
N ASN A 62 -23.43 -32.05 13.87
CA ASN A 62 -24.89 -32.06 13.90
C ASN A 62 -25.39 -30.68 14.33
N ASP A 63 -25.15 -29.65 13.51
CA ASP A 63 -26.01 -28.47 13.57
C ASP A 63 -25.80 -27.57 12.33
N VAL A 64 -26.82 -27.44 11.49
CA VAL A 64 -26.81 -26.64 10.26
C VAL A 64 -26.71 -25.13 10.59
N ASN A 65 -27.14 -24.72 11.79
CA ASN A 65 -27.07 -23.31 12.23
C ASN A 65 -25.65 -22.84 12.60
N ASP A 66 -24.77 -23.75 13.03
CA ASP A 66 -23.36 -23.45 13.27
C ASP A 66 -22.56 -23.27 11.96
N LEU A 67 -23.01 -23.88 10.87
CA LEU A 67 -22.38 -23.72 9.56
C LEU A 67 -22.64 -22.33 8.96
N VAL A 68 -23.81 -21.74 9.16
CA VAL A 68 -24.15 -20.41 8.64
C VAL A 68 -23.44 -19.31 9.44
N LYS A 69 -23.29 -19.48 10.76
CA LYS A 69 -22.58 -18.53 11.60
C LYS A 69 -21.06 -18.54 11.37
N ASN A 70 -20.49 -19.72 11.16
CA ASN A 70 -19.08 -19.88 10.76
C ASN A 70 -18.77 -19.38 9.34
N TYR A 71 -19.77 -19.35 8.44
CA TYR A 71 -19.55 -18.85 7.07
C TYR A 71 -19.42 -17.33 7.03
N SER A 72 -20.17 -16.61 7.86
CA SER A 72 -20.07 -15.15 7.93
C SER A 72 -18.82 -14.66 8.68
N GLU A 73 -18.42 -15.31 9.77
CA GLU A 73 -17.20 -14.95 10.51
C GLU A 73 -15.91 -15.36 9.80
N ASN A 74 -15.89 -16.50 9.11
CA ASN A 74 -14.70 -16.93 8.35
C ASN A 74 -14.45 -16.14 7.06
N GLN A 75 -15.43 -15.47 6.50
CA GLN A 75 -15.25 -14.64 5.33
C GLN A 75 -14.49 -13.34 5.67
N TYR A 76 -14.67 -12.78 6.88
CA TYR A 76 -13.92 -11.62 7.38
C TYR A 76 -12.51 -11.99 7.89
N LEU A 77 -12.30 -13.20 8.39
CA LEU A 77 -11.00 -13.65 8.94
C LEU A 77 -10.07 -14.23 7.88
N ASN A 78 -10.58 -14.73 6.75
CA ASN A 78 -9.74 -15.30 5.69
C ASN A 78 -9.07 -14.26 4.77
N PHE A 79 -9.56 -13.01 4.73
CA PHE A 79 -8.87 -11.93 4.04
C PHE A 79 -7.56 -11.49 4.74
N ASP A 80 -7.45 -11.72 6.05
CA ASP A 80 -6.29 -11.28 6.85
C ASP A 80 -5.26 -12.39 7.10
N ASN A 81 -5.64 -13.67 7.01
CA ASN A 81 -4.75 -14.79 7.35
C ASN A 81 -3.80 -15.24 6.23
N ASN A 82 -4.01 -14.84 4.98
CA ASN A 82 -3.05 -15.11 3.90
C ASN A 82 -1.83 -14.19 3.89
N ARG A 83 -1.80 -13.16 4.77
CA ARG A 83 -0.63 -12.28 4.96
C ARG A 83 0.43 -12.81 5.92
N LYS A 84 0.20 -13.91 6.64
CA LYS A 84 1.15 -14.43 7.63
C LYS A 84 1.81 -15.73 7.20
N LYS A 85 3.13 -15.63 7.05
CA LYS A 85 4.17 -16.67 6.97
C LYS A 85 4.63 -17.12 5.58
N GLN A 86 5.28 -16.23 4.87
CA GLN A 86 6.46 -16.67 4.11
C GLN A 86 7.60 -16.87 5.12
N THR A 87 7.97 -18.10 5.35
CA THR A 87 9.06 -18.48 6.26
C THR A 87 10.40 -17.98 5.71
N LEU A 88 11.31 -17.54 6.58
CA LEU A 88 12.68 -17.08 6.26
C LEU A 88 13.47 -18.05 5.35
N ALA A 89 13.14 -19.36 5.35
CA ALA A 89 13.73 -20.36 4.47
C ALA A 89 13.33 -20.23 2.99
N GLN A 90 12.15 -19.66 2.68
CA GLN A 90 11.76 -19.33 1.30
C GLN A 90 12.46 -18.08 0.79
N LYS A 91 12.92 -17.19 1.69
CA LYS A 91 13.71 -16.00 1.32
C LYS A 91 15.16 -16.30 0.92
N LEU A 92 15.70 -17.43 1.28
CA LEU A 92 17.11 -17.81 1.03
C LEU A 92 17.33 -18.62 -0.27
N ASN A 93 16.26 -19.10 -0.90
CA ASN A 93 16.33 -19.81 -2.19
C ASN A 93 15.69 -19.02 -3.34
N ILE A 94 15.54 -17.72 -3.15
CA ILE A 94 14.98 -16.81 -4.15
C ILE A 94 16.09 -16.44 -5.12
N LYS A 95 16.11 -17.07 -6.32
CA LYS A 95 16.35 -16.29 -7.55
C LYS A 95 15.70 -14.94 -7.31
N VAL A 96 16.43 -13.84 -7.45
CA VAL A 96 15.89 -12.49 -7.24
C VAL A 96 14.67 -12.31 -8.17
N MET A 97 13.51 -12.75 -7.69
CA MET A 97 12.26 -12.59 -8.41
C MET A 97 11.98 -11.08 -8.43
N GLN A 98 12.02 -10.49 -9.61
CA GLN A 98 11.80 -9.07 -9.79
C GLN A 98 10.38 -8.74 -9.30
N LYS A 99 10.30 -7.96 -8.21
CA LYS A 99 9.01 -7.54 -7.67
C LYS A 99 8.22 -6.79 -8.73
N ILE A 100 6.98 -7.19 -8.97
CA ILE A 100 6.08 -6.50 -9.90
C ILE A 100 5.91 -5.05 -9.45
N THR A 101 6.19 -4.12 -10.36
CA THR A 101 6.06 -2.69 -10.13
C THR A 101 4.73 -2.17 -10.70
N THR A 102 4.30 -1.00 -10.25
CA THR A 102 3.13 -0.32 -10.86
C THR A 102 3.35 -0.09 -12.36
N ARG A 103 4.60 0.15 -12.78
CA ARG A 103 4.96 0.34 -14.18
C ARG A 103 4.69 -0.91 -15.03
N ASP A 104 4.98 -2.10 -14.49
CA ASP A 104 4.73 -3.36 -15.20
C ASP A 104 3.23 -3.55 -15.45
N ILE A 105 2.39 -3.16 -14.49
CA ILE A 105 0.92 -3.22 -14.63
C ILE A 105 0.42 -2.19 -15.64
N VAL A 106 1.00 -0.98 -15.68
CA VAL A 106 0.67 0.04 -16.69
C VAL A 106 0.96 -0.50 -18.07
N ILE A 107 2.16 -1.04 -18.32
CA ILE A 107 2.57 -1.60 -19.62
C ILE A 107 1.64 -2.75 -20.02
N PHE A 108 1.42 -3.71 -19.10
CA PHE A 108 0.47 -4.81 -19.32
C PHE A 108 -0.92 -4.31 -19.76
N THR A 109 -1.43 -3.29 -19.09
CA THR A 109 -2.76 -2.75 -19.37
C THR A 109 -2.80 -1.99 -20.70
N GLN A 110 -1.74 -1.24 -21.02
CA GLN A 110 -1.59 -0.55 -22.31
C GLN A 110 -1.55 -1.54 -23.47
N ASP A 111 -0.74 -2.61 -23.34
CA ASP A 111 -0.63 -3.66 -24.35
C ASP A 111 -1.96 -4.37 -24.55
N LEU A 112 -2.64 -4.71 -23.46
CA LEU A 112 -3.97 -5.34 -23.51
C LEU A 112 -4.99 -4.40 -24.18
N TYR A 113 -5.00 -3.11 -23.83
CA TYR A 113 -5.86 -2.12 -24.47
C TYR A 113 -5.59 -2.02 -25.99
N LEU A 114 -4.32 -1.91 -26.39
CA LEU A 114 -3.95 -1.77 -27.82
C LEU A 114 -4.35 -3.01 -28.62
N LEU A 115 -4.11 -4.21 -28.10
CA LEU A 115 -4.52 -5.46 -28.75
C LEU A 115 -6.02 -5.60 -28.82
N LYS A 116 -6.76 -5.22 -27.77
CA LYS A 116 -8.24 -5.20 -27.78
C LYS A 116 -8.77 -4.17 -28.76
N LYS A 117 -8.16 -3.00 -28.88
CA LYS A 117 -8.50 -1.97 -29.88
C LYS A 117 -8.23 -2.45 -31.30
N ALA A 118 -7.23 -3.31 -31.48
CA ALA A 118 -6.95 -3.98 -32.76
C ALA A 118 -7.84 -5.22 -33.01
N ASN A 119 -8.91 -5.41 -32.22
CA ASN A 119 -9.88 -6.51 -32.30
C ASN A 119 -9.31 -7.93 -32.05
N PHE A 120 -8.17 -8.04 -31.35
CA PHE A 120 -7.71 -9.35 -30.86
C PHE A 120 -8.70 -9.89 -29.82
N ASN A 121 -8.97 -11.20 -29.86
CA ASN A 121 -9.71 -11.86 -28.78
C ASN A 121 -8.85 -11.91 -27.49
N ASN A 122 -9.46 -12.20 -26.33
CA ASN A 122 -8.78 -12.18 -25.05
C ASN A 122 -7.62 -13.19 -24.99
N ILE A 123 -7.80 -14.40 -25.55
CA ILE A 123 -6.77 -15.44 -25.59
C ILE A 123 -5.56 -15.00 -26.40
N GLN A 124 -5.79 -14.49 -27.61
CA GLN A 124 -4.71 -14.02 -28.49
C GLN A 124 -3.96 -12.83 -27.86
N ALA A 125 -4.70 -11.85 -27.28
CA ALA A 125 -4.11 -10.71 -26.63
C ALA A 125 -3.19 -11.12 -25.46
N LEU A 126 -3.71 -11.97 -24.55
CA LEU A 126 -2.93 -12.45 -23.40
C LEU A 126 -1.72 -13.29 -23.82
N SER A 127 -1.86 -14.17 -24.84
CA SER A 127 -0.75 -14.96 -25.36
C SER A 127 0.38 -14.07 -25.91
N THR A 128 0.03 -13.02 -26.67
CA THR A 128 1.01 -12.06 -27.20
C THR A 128 1.72 -11.31 -26.06
N ILE A 129 0.98 -10.87 -25.04
CA ILE A 129 1.56 -10.13 -23.91
C ILE A 129 2.51 -11.02 -23.09
N ILE A 130 2.22 -12.32 -22.93
CA ILE A 130 3.11 -13.25 -22.26
C ILE A 130 4.50 -13.27 -22.92
N GLU A 131 4.56 -13.23 -24.25
CA GLU A 131 5.82 -13.26 -25.00
C GLU A 131 6.63 -11.96 -24.85
N THR A 132 5.98 -10.83 -24.65
CA THR A 132 6.61 -9.51 -24.54
C THR A 132 6.88 -9.06 -23.11
N THR A 133 6.32 -9.75 -22.11
CA THR A 133 6.48 -9.38 -20.70
C THR A 133 7.84 -9.80 -20.16
N GLU A 134 8.66 -8.82 -19.72
CA GLU A 134 10.00 -9.07 -19.17
C GLU A 134 9.99 -9.59 -17.72
N ASN A 135 8.98 -9.21 -16.93
CA ASN A 135 8.87 -9.60 -15.53
C ASN A 135 8.31 -11.02 -15.39
N GLU A 136 9.17 -12.00 -15.00
CA GLU A 136 8.81 -13.42 -14.87
C GLU A 136 7.59 -13.65 -13.97
N GLN A 137 7.46 -12.89 -12.85
CA GLN A 137 6.32 -13.02 -11.94
C GLN A 137 5.02 -12.56 -12.58
N LEU A 138 5.05 -11.42 -13.29
CA LEU A 138 3.88 -10.93 -14.00
C LEU A 138 3.51 -11.89 -15.13
N GLN A 139 4.51 -12.45 -15.84
CA GLN A 139 4.30 -13.44 -16.89
C GLN A 139 3.57 -14.70 -16.37
N GLU A 140 3.93 -15.20 -15.17
CA GLU A 140 3.21 -16.33 -14.55
C GLU A 140 1.75 -15.96 -14.24
N ILE A 141 1.51 -14.77 -13.70
CA ILE A 141 0.14 -14.30 -13.42
C ILE A 141 -0.67 -14.19 -14.71
N ILE A 142 -0.08 -13.64 -15.78
CA ILE A 142 -0.78 -13.53 -17.08
C ILE A 142 -1.09 -14.92 -17.65
N ARG A 143 -0.19 -15.92 -17.46
CA ARG A 143 -0.48 -17.32 -17.85
C ARG A 143 -1.65 -17.91 -17.07
N ASP A 144 -1.76 -17.60 -15.79
CA ASP A 144 -2.91 -18.06 -14.98
C ASP A 144 -4.21 -17.37 -15.43
N ILE A 145 -4.16 -16.08 -15.79
CA ILE A 145 -5.29 -15.36 -16.36
C ILE A 145 -5.69 -15.99 -17.71
N LEU A 146 -4.71 -16.28 -18.58
CA LEU A 146 -4.97 -16.95 -19.86
C LEU A 146 -5.62 -18.31 -19.67
N ALA A 147 -5.11 -19.13 -18.76
CA ALA A 147 -5.68 -20.44 -18.45
C ALA A 147 -7.12 -20.36 -17.93
N GLY A 148 -7.46 -19.33 -17.14
CA GLY A 148 -8.84 -19.05 -16.71
C GLY A 148 -9.73 -18.70 -17.90
N VAL A 149 -9.28 -17.82 -18.79
CA VAL A 149 -10.03 -17.42 -19.99
C VAL A 149 -10.22 -18.59 -20.97
N GLU A 150 -9.20 -19.45 -21.15
CA GLU A 150 -9.32 -20.69 -21.94
C GLU A 150 -10.33 -21.69 -21.34
N ALA A 151 -10.48 -21.67 -20.00
CA ALA A 151 -11.49 -22.46 -19.30
C ALA A 151 -12.90 -21.84 -19.36
N GLY A 152 -13.06 -20.66 -19.97
CA GLY A 152 -14.33 -19.93 -20.08
C GLY A 152 -14.64 -19.02 -18.88
N GLU A 153 -13.66 -18.79 -17.99
CA GLU A 153 -13.80 -17.82 -16.90
C GLU A 153 -13.54 -16.39 -17.41
N ASN A 154 -14.14 -15.41 -16.74
CA ASN A 154 -13.83 -14.01 -17.02
C ASN A 154 -12.42 -13.65 -16.49
N MET A 155 -11.71 -12.74 -17.17
CA MET A 155 -10.38 -12.27 -16.73
C MET A 155 -10.39 -11.70 -15.32
N TYR A 156 -11.40 -10.88 -14.98
CA TYR A 156 -11.50 -10.28 -13.65
C TYR A 156 -11.55 -11.32 -12.53
N THR A 157 -12.16 -12.48 -12.76
CA THR A 157 -12.27 -13.55 -11.76
C THR A 157 -10.90 -14.09 -11.36
N THR A 158 -10.02 -14.31 -12.34
CA THR A 158 -8.65 -14.73 -12.06
C THR A 158 -7.81 -13.59 -11.47
N MET A 159 -8.00 -12.33 -11.93
CA MET A 159 -7.31 -11.16 -11.38
C MET A 159 -7.63 -10.92 -9.90
N GLU A 160 -8.81 -11.29 -9.41
CA GLU A 160 -9.18 -11.18 -7.99
C GLU A 160 -8.29 -12.00 -7.06
N TYR A 161 -7.75 -13.13 -7.53
CA TYR A 161 -6.79 -13.93 -6.76
C TYR A 161 -5.44 -13.20 -6.57
N TYR A 162 -5.15 -12.21 -7.42
CA TYR A 162 -3.94 -11.40 -7.43
C TYR A 162 -4.22 -9.95 -7.02
N SER A 163 -5.08 -9.75 -6.02
CA SER A 163 -5.44 -8.44 -5.48
C SER A 163 -4.27 -7.65 -4.86
N ASP A 164 -3.16 -8.34 -4.56
CA ASP A 164 -1.90 -7.72 -4.14
C ASP A 164 -1.14 -7.06 -5.31
N VAL A 165 -1.39 -7.51 -6.54
CA VAL A 165 -0.78 -7.02 -7.77
C VAL A 165 -1.71 -6.02 -8.45
N PHE A 166 -2.96 -6.39 -8.69
CA PHE A 166 -3.94 -5.55 -9.37
C PHE A 166 -4.76 -4.74 -8.35
N PRO A 167 -4.78 -3.39 -8.45
CA PRO A 167 -5.63 -2.57 -7.60
C PRO A 167 -7.12 -2.94 -7.74
N TYR A 168 -7.87 -2.90 -6.64
CA TYR A 168 -9.29 -3.24 -6.65
C TYR A 168 -10.10 -2.46 -7.70
N LEU A 169 -9.83 -1.16 -7.85
CA LEU A 169 -10.50 -0.34 -8.86
C LEU A 169 -10.21 -0.84 -10.28
N TYR A 170 -8.97 -1.24 -10.56
CA TYR A 170 -8.59 -1.84 -11.84
C TYR A 170 -9.39 -3.12 -12.13
N ILE A 171 -9.44 -4.03 -11.16
CA ILE A 171 -10.21 -5.28 -11.29
C ILE A 171 -11.70 -4.96 -11.54
N ASN A 172 -12.25 -3.96 -10.86
CA ASN A 172 -13.64 -3.54 -11.06
C ASN A 172 -13.88 -2.95 -12.46
N MET A 173 -12.92 -2.18 -12.99
CA MET A 173 -13.00 -1.68 -14.38
C MET A 173 -13.02 -2.83 -15.40
N VAL A 174 -12.14 -3.84 -15.22
CA VAL A 174 -12.14 -5.03 -16.09
C VAL A 174 -13.44 -5.81 -15.95
N ARG A 175 -13.95 -6.01 -14.72
CA ARG A 175 -15.23 -6.69 -14.48
C ARG A 175 -16.38 -6.01 -15.21
N VAL A 176 -16.52 -4.70 -15.04
CA VAL A 176 -17.57 -3.91 -15.68
C VAL A 176 -17.43 -3.97 -17.21
N GLY A 177 -16.21 -3.87 -17.73
CA GLY A 177 -15.92 -3.95 -19.16
C GLY A 177 -16.27 -5.32 -19.77
N GLU A 178 -15.99 -6.42 -19.07
CA GLU A 178 -16.35 -7.78 -19.52
C GLU A 178 -17.86 -8.02 -19.46
N GLN A 179 -18.51 -7.60 -18.36
CA GLN A 179 -19.96 -7.78 -18.19
C GLN A 179 -20.79 -6.94 -19.16
N SER A 180 -20.35 -5.74 -19.49
CA SER A 180 -21.04 -4.83 -20.43
C SER A 180 -20.64 -5.04 -21.90
N GLY A 181 -19.65 -5.91 -22.18
CA GLY A 181 -19.09 -6.08 -23.52
C GLY A 181 -18.28 -4.88 -24.03
N SER A 182 -17.95 -3.94 -23.14
CA SER A 182 -17.21 -2.69 -23.46
C SER A 182 -15.77 -2.72 -22.93
N LEU A 183 -15.12 -3.89 -22.93
CA LEU A 183 -13.81 -4.10 -22.32
C LEU A 183 -12.74 -3.11 -22.84
N THR A 184 -12.74 -2.80 -24.14
CA THR A 184 -11.77 -1.86 -24.73
C THR A 184 -11.88 -0.48 -24.10
N LYS A 185 -13.09 0.04 -23.89
CA LYS A 185 -13.32 1.33 -23.24
C LYS A 185 -12.90 1.30 -21.76
N SER A 186 -13.28 0.24 -21.06
CA SER A 186 -12.89 0.07 -19.65
C SER A 186 -11.37 -0.05 -19.47
N LEU A 187 -10.67 -0.70 -20.41
CA LEU A 187 -9.20 -0.75 -20.40
C LEU A 187 -8.57 0.61 -20.68
N GLU A 188 -9.14 1.43 -21.56
CA GLU A 188 -8.68 2.81 -21.80
C GLU A 188 -8.77 3.65 -20.52
N GLU A 189 -9.90 3.59 -19.81
CA GLU A 189 -10.08 4.23 -18.51
C GLU A 189 -9.12 3.68 -17.44
N ALA A 190 -8.84 2.37 -17.48
CA ALA A 190 -7.88 1.73 -16.56
C ALA A 190 -6.43 2.17 -16.83
N VAL A 191 -6.03 2.34 -18.08
CA VAL A 191 -4.72 2.90 -18.46
C VAL A 191 -4.58 4.32 -17.90
N GLN A 192 -5.58 5.18 -18.12
CA GLN A 192 -5.55 6.56 -17.60
C GLN A 192 -5.45 6.58 -16.07
N TYR A 193 -6.22 5.74 -15.38
CA TYR A 193 -6.17 5.61 -13.91
C TYR A 193 -4.77 5.19 -13.41
N LEU A 194 -4.17 4.19 -14.03
CA LEU A 194 -2.86 3.68 -13.63
C LEU A 194 -1.74 4.69 -13.93
N ASP A 195 -1.77 5.35 -15.09
CA ASP A 195 -0.82 6.39 -15.47
C ASP A 195 -0.87 7.60 -14.51
N GLU A 196 -2.07 8.06 -14.15
CA GLU A 196 -2.24 9.13 -13.18
C GLU A 196 -1.71 8.73 -11.79
N ASN A 197 -2.02 7.52 -11.34
CA ASN A 197 -1.55 7.02 -10.05
C ASN A 197 -0.01 6.89 -10.02
N GLU A 198 0.60 6.46 -11.12
CA GLU A 198 2.06 6.44 -11.28
C GLU A 198 2.63 7.87 -11.27
N LYS A 199 2.01 8.80 -11.99
CA LYS A 199 2.42 10.22 -12.05
C LYS A 199 2.43 10.86 -10.65
N TYR A 200 1.36 10.67 -9.85
CA TYR A 200 1.31 11.19 -8.48
C TYR A 200 2.37 10.54 -7.59
N THR A 201 2.55 9.24 -7.68
CA THR A 201 3.57 8.52 -6.92
C THR A 201 4.98 9.00 -7.26
N LYS A 202 5.28 9.20 -8.55
CA LYS A 202 6.56 9.75 -9.01
C LYS A 202 6.77 11.19 -8.54
N LYS A 203 5.76 12.06 -8.63
CA LYS A 203 5.83 13.43 -8.13
C LYS A 203 6.16 13.47 -6.63
N ILE A 204 5.44 12.69 -5.82
CA ILE A 204 5.67 12.60 -4.37
C ILE A 204 7.08 12.07 -4.07
N ARG A 205 7.50 11.01 -4.75
CA ARG A 205 8.83 10.42 -4.55
C ARG A 205 9.95 11.38 -4.94
N SER A 206 9.84 12.05 -6.09
CA SER A 206 10.84 13.02 -6.55
C SER A 206 10.99 14.22 -5.61
N MET A 207 9.95 14.55 -4.87
CA MET A 207 9.96 15.61 -3.86
C MET A 207 10.63 15.15 -2.56
N LEU A 208 10.34 13.93 -2.10
CA LEU A 208 10.80 13.45 -0.78
C LEU A 208 12.24 12.95 -0.79
N VAL A 209 12.66 12.23 -1.85
CA VAL A 209 13.97 11.54 -1.88
C VAL A 209 15.16 12.49 -1.81
N PRO A 210 15.27 13.58 -2.59
CA PRO A 210 16.41 14.50 -2.50
C PRO A 210 16.54 15.14 -1.11
N ASN A 211 15.41 15.57 -0.56
CA ASN A 211 15.35 16.23 0.73
C ASN A 211 15.74 15.28 1.87
N LEU A 212 15.32 14.02 1.81
CA LEU A 212 15.70 12.99 2.77
C LEU A 212 17.20 12.69 2.69
N LEU A 213 17.78 12.59 1.49
CA LEU A 213 19.21 12.37 1.30
C LEU A 213 20.04 13.53 1.86
N MET A 214 19.62 14.78 1.63
CA MET A 214 20.27 15.95 2.19
C MET A 214 20.24 15.92 3.73
N PHE A 215 19.11 15.60 4.34
CA PHE A 215 18.98 15.48 5.79
C PHE A 215 19.89 14.37 6.35
N ILE A 216 19.94 13.20 5.73
CA ILE A 216 20.82 12.08 6.13
C ILE A 216 22.30 12.50 6.05
N ALA A 217 22.70 13.16 4.93
CA ALA A 217 24.07 13.62 4.76
C ALA A 217 24.48 14.61 5.86
N LEU A 218 23.57 15.50 6.24
CA LEU A 218 23.83 16.50 7.27
C LEU A 218 23.92 15.88 8.67
N VAL A 219 23.08 14.91 8.99
CA VAL A 219 23.17 14.14 10.24
C VAL A 219 24.48 13.35 10.28
N ALA A 220 24.90 12.73 9.16
CA ALA A 220 26.19 12.05 9.07
C ALA A 220 27.36 12.99 9.29
N LEU A 221 27.34 14.20 8.72
CA LEU A 221 28.35 15.22 8.94
C LEU A 221 28.47 15.62 10.42
N LEU A 222 27.34 15.76 11.10
CA LEU A 222 27.32 16.04 12.54
C LEU A 222 27.97 14.91 13.35
N PHE A 223 27.66 13.65 13.03
CA PHE A 223 28.28 12.49 13.68
C PHE A 223 29.82 12.49 13.47
N VAL A 224 30.29 12.73 12.26
CA VAL A 224 31.74 12.82 11.96
C VAL A 224 32.36 13.97 12.74
N GLY A 225 31.74 15.15 12.75
CA GLY A 225 32.25 16.31 13.51
C GLY A 225 32.43 15.98 14.99
N VAL A 226 31.46 15.36 15.62
CA VAL A 226 31.54 15.10 17.08
C VAL A 226 32.43 13.91 17.42
N LEU A 227 32.38 12.82 16.64
CA LEU A 227 33.13 11.60 16.96
C LEU A 227 34.61 11.65 16.55
N VAL A 228 34.97 12.50 15.57
CA VAL A 228 36.32 12.60 15.05
C VAL A 228 37.00 13.90 15.52
N ILE A 229 36.35 15.05 15.27
CA ILE A 229 36.98 16.36 15.54
C ILE A 229 37.09 16.63 17.04
N ILE A 230 36.05 16.34 17.83
CA ILE A 230 36.10 16.63 19.28
C ILE A 230 37.19 15.83 20.01
N PRO A 231 37.40 14.50 19.80
CA PRO A 231 38.53 13.80 20.41
C PRO A 231 39.89 14.38 20.03
N ILE A 232 40.11 14.74 18.76
CA ILE A 232 41.35 15.35 18.28
C ILE A 232 41.59 16.67 19.04
N LEU A 233 40.55 17.49 19.21
CA LEU A 233 40.65 18.74 19.97
C LEU A 233 40.98 18.50 21.45
N GLN A 234 40.40 17.44 22.06
CA GLN A 234 40.72 17.05 23.44
C GLN A 234 42.19 16.68 23.60
N ASP A 235 42.75 15.91 22.67
CA ASP A 235 44.14 15.52 22.68
C ASP A 235 45.08 16.73 22.48
N VAL A 236 44.72 17.62 21.57
CA VAL A 236 45.48 18.89 21.37
C VAL A 236 45.46 19.77 22.63
N MET A 237 44.29 19.95 23.25
CA MET A 237 44.18 20.73 24.50
C MET A 237 45.00 20.10 25.62
N ALA A 238 44.96 18.78 25.76
CA ALA A 238 45.76 18.06 26.76
C ALA A 238 47.28 18.23 26.53
N SER A 239 47.72 18.25 25.27
CA SER A 239 49.13 18.42 24.91
C SER A 239 49.65 19.85 25.14
N MET A 240 48.76 20.86 25.07
CA MET A 240 49.12 22.29 25.28
C MET A 240 49.18 22.70 26.74
N GLY A 241 48.86 21.78 27.68
CA GLY A 241 48.88 22.08 29.12
C GLY A 241 47.89 23.17 29.55
N ALA A 242 46.94 23.50 28.70
CA ALA A 242 46.01 24.57 28.94
C ALA A 242 44.92 24.16 29.95
N ASN A 243 44.66 25.00 30.94
CA ASN A 243 43.46 24.92 31.80
C ASN A 243 42.15 25.17 31.04
N ALA A 244 42.18 25.15 29.69
CA ALA A 244 41.03 25.42 28.86
C ALA A 244 40.03 24.26 28.97
N GLN A 245 38.96 24.53 29.69
CA GLN A 245 37.85 23.55 29.80
C GLN A 245 36.97 23.63 28.53
N MET A 246 36.58 22.46 28.00
CA MET A 246 35.63 22.43 26.92
C MET A 246 34.23 22.88 27.38
N PRO A 247 33.48 23.58 26.54
CA PRO A 247 32.11 23.97 26.88
C PRO A 247 31.27 22.78 27.37
N ALA A 248 30.50 23.01 28.44
CA ALA A 248 29.66 21.96 29.04
C ALA A 248 28.74 21.30 28.02
N ILE A 249 28.19 22.07 27.08
CA ILE A 249 27.33 21.59 25.97
C ILE A 249 28.09 20.63 25.07
N THR A 250 29.33 20.93 24.69
CA THR A 250 30.19 20.07 23.85
C THR A 250 30.52 18.76 24.56
N MET A 251 30.89 18.84 25.85
CA MET A 251 31.20 17.68 26.69
C MET A 251 29.97 16.78 26.87
N TRP A 252 28.80 17.34 27.20
CA TRP A 252 27.57 16.61 27.34
C TRP A 252 27.20 15.89 26.05
N PHE A 253 27.24 16.60 24.90
CA PHE A 253 26.86 16.03 23.61
C PHE A 253 27.86 14.98 23.12
N SER A 254 29.15 15.18 23.31
CA SER A 254 30.19 14.18 23.02
C SER A 254 30.01 12.91 23.85
N ASN A 255 29.77 13.05 25.16
CA ASN A 255 29.52 11.91 26.05
C ASN A 255 28.22 11.19 25.68
N PHE A 256 27.18 11.93 25.34
CA PHE A 256 25.92 11.35 24.82
C PHE A 256 26.16 10.53 23.56
N LEU A 257 26.86 11.09 22.55
CA LEU A 257 27.13 10.35 21.29
C LEU A 257 28.11 9.18 21.51
N LYS A 258 29.14 9.32 22.33
CA LYS A 258 30.00 8.20 22.71
C LYS A 258 29.20 7.10 23.40
N GLY A 259 28.23 7.46 24.25
CA GLY A 259 27.29 6.53 24.86
C GLY A 259 26.41 5.83 23.83
N VAL A 260 25.84 6.57 22.88
CA VAL A 260 25.02 6.02 21.77
C VAL A 260 25.84 5.06 20.91
N VAL A 261 27.09 5.39 20.58
CA VAL A 261 27.96 4.50 19.78
C VAL A 261 28.37 3.28 20.57
N LYS A 262 28.77 3.44 21.87
CA LYS A 262 29.14 2.34 22.74
C LYS A 262 27.99 1.35 22.98
N TYR A 263 26.80 1.89 23.17
CA TYR A 263 25.59 1.11 23.47
C TYR A 263 24.58 1.18 22.30
N TRP A 264 25.07 1.16 21.05
CA TRP A 264 24.27 1.32 19.84
C TRP A 264 23.04 0.39 19.78
N PHE A 265 23.12 -0.76 20.42
CA PHE A 265 22.02 -1.71 20.50
C PHE A 265 20.83 -1.21 21.36
N ILE A 266 21.09 -0.32 22.36
CA ILE A 266 20.02 0.22 23.23
C ILE A 266 19.09 1.15 22.45
N PRO A 267 19.57 2.21 21.74
CA PRO A 267 18.70 3.02 20.89
C PRO A 267 17.98 2.20 19.82
N VAL A 268 18.68 1.23 19.20
CA VAL A 268 18.06 0.33 18.20
C VAL A 268 16.95 -0.54 18.84
N ALA A 269 17.20 -1.08 20.02
CA ALA A 269 16.19 -1.85 20.75
C ALA A 269 14.97 -0.99 21.15
N ILE A 270 15.21 0.24 21.64
CA ILE A 270 14.15 1.19 21.97
C ILE A 270 13.32 1.52 20.73
N ILE A 271 13.96 1.84 19.62
CA ILE A 271 13.27 2.11 18.34
C ILE A 271 12.48 0.89 17.90
N ALA A 272 13.07 -0.31 17.97
CA ALA A 272 12.38 -1.56 17.61
C ALA A 272 11.14 -1.81 18.49
N VAL A 273 11.22 -1.56 19.80
CA VAL A 273 10.10 -1.68 20.73
C VAL A 273 9.01 -0.64 20.41
N ILE A 274 9.40 0.62 20.15
CA ILE A 274 8.46 1.68 19.76
C ILE A 274 7.75 1.32 18.46
N VAL A 275 8.50 0.88 17.44
CA VAL A 275 7.94 0.46 16.15
C VAL A 275 7.01 -0.74 16.33
N ALA A 276 7.40 -1.74 17.13
CA ALA A 276 6.54 -2.88 17.44
C ALA A 276 5.26 -2.46 18.17
N ALA A 277 5.35 -1.55 19.14
CA ALA A 277 4.21 -1.01 19.86
C ALA A 277 3.27 -0.22 18.92
N ILE A 278 3.82 0.61 18.03
CA ILE A 278 3.05 1.35 17.03
C ILE A 278 2.35 0.38 16.07
N ILE A 279 3.06 -0.62 15.56
CA ILE A 279 2.48 -1.64 14.65
C ILE A 279 1.37 -2.42 15.37
N THR A 280 1.59 -2.81 16.62
CA THR A 280 0.59 -3.52 17.43
C THR A 280 -0.63 -2.65 17.67
N TYR A 281 -0.44 -1.36 17.99
CA TYR A 281 -1.52 -0.39 18.18
C TYR A 281 -2.33 -0.18 16.89
N ILE A 282 -1.66 0.02 15.75
CA ILE A 282 -2.32 0.21 14.43
C ILE A 282 -3.10 -1.04 14.00
N ASN A 283 -2.70 -2.24 14.45
CA ASN A 283 -3.43 -3.47 14.16
C ASN A 283 -4.74 -3.61 14.97
N THR A 284 -4.95 -2.77 16.01
CA THR A 284 -6.23 -2.72 16.71
C THR A 284 -7.25 -1.88 15.93
N PRO A 285 -8.57 -2.19 15.96
CA PRO A 285 -9.57 -1.40 15.24
C PRO A 285 -9.57 0.09 15.62
N LYS A 286 -9.44 0.39 16.92
CA LYS A 286 -9.38 1.78 17.42
C LYS A 286 -8.07 2.49 17.00
N GLY A 287 -6.94 1.80 17.09
CA GLY A 287 -5.64 2.36 16.70
C GLY A 287 -5.56 2.61 15.21
N ARG A 288 -6.10 1.73 14.39
CA ARG A 288 -6.18 1.88 12.94
C ARG A 288 -7.03 3.09 12.54
N TYR A 289 -8.20 3.25 13.16
CA TYR A 289 -9.05 4.42 12.93
C TYR A 289 -8.33 5.72 13.34
N GLY A 290 -7.72 5.77 14.52
CA GLY A 290 -6.98 6.95 14.99
C GLY A 290 -5.79 7.30 14.10
N PHE A 291 -5.02 6.30 13.65
CA PHE A 291 -3.90 6.49 12.74
C PHE A 291 -4.35 6.96 11.35
N ASP A 292 -5.43 6.40 10.82
CA ASP A 292 -5.99 6.79 9.53
C ASP A 292 -6.63 8.19 9.59
N TYR A 293 -7.23 8.57 10.73
CA TYR A 293 -7.70 9.93 10.98
C TYR A 293 -6.54 10.93 11.06
N PHE A 294 -5.46 10.57 11.78
CA PHE A 294 -4.25 11.39 11.84
C PHE A 294 -3.66 11.66 10.45
N LYS A 295 -3.66 10.67 9.55
CA LYS A 295 -3.21 10.89 8.16
C LYS A 295 -3.99 11.98 7.44
N TYR A 296 -5.29 12.10 7.68
CA TYR A 296 -6.14 13.12 7.05
C TYR A 296 -6.01 14.50 7.70
N THR A 297 -5.71 14.54 9.00
CA THR A 297 -5.53 15.79 9.77
C THR A 297 -4.08 16.28 9.79
N MET A 298 -3.14 15.50 9.27
CA MET A 298 -1.72 15.84 9.24
C MET A 298 -1.49 17.14 8.45
N PRO A 299 -0.80 18.15 9.01
CA PRO A 299 -0.50 19.39 8.30
C PRO A 299 0.27 19.09 7.01
N LEU A 300 0.05 19.87 5.96
CA LEU A 300 0.63 19.75 4.62
C LEU A 300 0.15 18.52 3.82
N PHE A 301 0.15 17.31 4.40
CA PHE A 301 -0.12 16.08 3.67
C PHE A 301 -1.57 15.59 3.79
N GLY A 302 -2.31 16.00 4.84
CA GLY A 302 -3.64 15.46 5.11
C GLY A 302 -4.62 15.72 3.97
N ARG A 303 -4.65 16.95 3.44
CA ARG A 303 -5.47 17.32 2.28
C ARG A 303 -5.11 16.53 1.03
N LEU A 304 -3.82 16.27 0.80
CA LEU A 304 -3.35 15.47 -0.33
C LEU A 304 -3.81 14.01 -0.21
N ILE A 305 -3.63 13.41 0.97
CA ILE A 305 -3.98 11.99 1.21
C ILE A 305 -5.49 11.81 1.08
N PHE A 306 -6.29 12.70 1.70
CA PHE A 306 -7.74 12.69 1.57
C PHE A 306 -8.17 12.86 0.11
N GLY A 307 -7.61 13.84 -0.61
CA GLY A 307 -7.92 14.11 -2.01
C GLY A 307 -7.65 12.91 -2.91
N LEU A 308 -6.52 12.22 -2.73
CA LEU A 308 -6.17 11.02 -3.49
C LEU A 308 -7.11 9.84 -3.20
N ASP A 309 -7.50 9.63 -1.94
CA ASP A 309 -8.44 8.57 -1.58
C ASP A 309 -9.86 8.89 -2.07
N PHE A 310 -10.26 10.17 -1.97
CA PHE A 310 -11.54 10.64 -2.47
C PHE A 310 -11.62 10.60 -4.00
N LEU A 311 -10.53 10.92 -4.70
CA LEU A 311 -10.43 10.79 -6.17
C LEU A 311 -10.68 9.33 -6.62
N ARG A 312 -10.09 8.36 -5.91
CA ARG A 312 -10.31 6.92 -6.20
C ARG A 312 -11.77 6.53 -5.97
N PHE A 313 -12.36 6.98 -4.87
CA PHE A 313 -13.77 6.78 -4.57
C PHE A 313 -14.68 7.38 -5.64
N ALA A 314 -14.47 8.67 -5.98
CA ALA A 314 -15.27 9.39 -6.97
C ALA A 314 -15.19 8.72 -8.36
N ARG A 315 -14.01 8.23 -8.75
CA ARG A 315 -13.80 7.51 -10.01
C ARG A 315 -14.56 6.18 -10.03
N ALA A 316 -14.50 5.40 -8.96
CA ALA A 316 -15.26 4.16 -8.84
C ALA A 316 -16.77 4.43 -8.87
N MET A 317 -17.21 5.48 -8.20
CA MET A 317 -18.60 5.91 -8.19
C MET A 317 -19.08 6.28 -9.61
N LEU A 318 -18.31 7.13 -10.32
CA LEU A 318 -18.64 7.51 -11.69
C LEU A 318 -18.69 6.31 -12.64
N LEU A 319 -17.72 5.39 -12.53
CA LEU A 319 -17.69 4.16 -13.33
C LEU A 319 -18.98 3.35 -13.14
N ASN A 320 -19.41 3.15 -11.90
CA ASN A 320 -20.62 2.42 -11.56
C ASN A 320 -21.88 3.14 -12.07
N LEU A 321 -21.98 4.45 -11.88
CA LEU A 321 -23.10 5.26 -12.35
C LEU A 321 -23.20 5.28 -13.88
N ASN A 322 -22.07 5.34 -14.60
CA ASN A 322 -22.04 5.28 -16.07
C ASN A 322 -22.59 3.94 -16.59
N ASN A 323 -22.46 2.86 -15.82
CA ASN A 323 -23.00 1.55 -16.14
C ASN A 323 -24.43 1.33 -15.61
N GLY A 324 -25.09 2.39 -15.13
CA GLY A 324 -26.48 2.32 -14.70
C GLY A 324 -26.69 1.66 -13.33
N ILE A 325 -25.62 1.48 -12.55
CA ILE A 325 -25.68 0.93 -11.19
C ILE A 325 -26.32 1.98 -10.27
N ARG A 326 -27.25 1.57 -9.40
CA ARG A 326 -27.91 2.46 -8.45
C ARG A 326 -26.91 3.09 -7.50
N ILE A 327 -27.23 4.28 -6.99
CA ILE A 327 -26.34 5.06 -6.08
C ILE A 327 -25.91 4.22 -4.86
N GLN A 328 -26.86 3.52 -4.23
CA GLN A 328 -26.58 2.67 -3.06
C GLN A 328 -25.57 1.58 -3.38
N ASP A 329 -25.80 0.82 -4.47
CA ASP A 329 -24.92 -0.27 -4.89
C ASP A 329 -23.55 0.26 -5.37
N SER A 330 -23.55 1.47 -5.95
CA SER A 330 -22.33 2.18 -6.35
C SER A 330 -21.50 2.60 -5.16
N LEU A 331 -22.10 3.09 -4.08
CA LEU A 331 -21.42 3.40 -2.82
C LEU A 331 -20.83 2.15 -2.18
N GLU A 332 -21.61 1.06 -2.12
CA GLU A 332 -21.16 -0.23 -1.55
C GLU A 332 -19.93 -0.78 -2.29
N THR A 333 -19.95 -0.74 -3.63
CA THR A 333 -18.83 -1.18 -4.45
C THR A 333 -17.64 -0.25 -4.32
N SER A 334 -17.87 1.07 -4.34
CA SER A 334 -16.82 2.10 -4.28
C SER A 334 -16.14 2.17 -2.90
N LYS A 335 -16.81 1.78 -1.83
CA LYS A 335 -16.26 1.63 -0.49
C LYS A 335 -15.01 0.74 -0.48
N ASN A 336 -15.02 -0.33 -1.27
CA ASN A 336 -13.92 -1.31 -1.32
C ASN A 336 -12.66 -0.80 -2.02
N VAL A 337 -12.75 0.27 -2.79
CA VAL A 337 -11.60 0.94 -3.42
C VAL A 337 -10.80 1.74 -2.40
N VAL A 338 -11.45 2.20 -1.32
CA VAL A 338 -10.85 3.06 -0.30
C VAL A 338 -10.12 2.22 0.75
N LYS A 339 -8.84 2.52 0.97
CA LYS A 339 -8.00 1.82 1.96
C LYS A 339 -8.10 2.42 3.37
N ASN A 340 -8.38 3.72 3.46
CA ASN A 340 -8.48 4.44 4.73
C ASN A 340 -9.82 4.10 5.41
N VAL A 341 -9.73 3.66 6.66
CA VAL A 341 -10.90 3.20 7.44
C VAL A 341 -11.87 4.35 7.75
N VAL A 342 -11.36 5.59 7.90
CA VAL A 342 -12.21 6.76 8.19
C VAL A 342 -13.10 7.10 7.01
N LEU A 343 -12.54 7.21 5.80
CA LEU A 343 -13.35 7.48 4.61
C LEU A 343 -14.31 6.32 4.32
N ARG A 344 -13.87 5.07 4.56
CA ARG A 344 -14.75 3.90 4.46
C ARG A 344 -15.93 3.98 5.41
N SER A 345 -15.71 4.39 6.66
CA SER A 345 -16.81 4.56 7.65
C SER A 345 -17.77 5.69 7.27
N ILE A 346 -17.27 6.77 6.64
CA ILE A 346 -18.12 7.84 6.13
C ILE A 346 -19.02 7.31 5.00
N ILE A 347 -18.46 6.54 4.06
CA ILE A 347 -19.24 5.92 2.98
C ILE A 347 -20.27 4.92 3.55
N GLU A 348 -19.93 4.15 4.57
CA GLU A 348 -20.89 3.26 5.27
C GLU A 348 -22.02 4.05 5.90
N SER A 349 -21.72 5.18 6.54
CA SER A 349 -22.74 6.07 7.07
C SER A 349 -23.64 6.62 5.95
N SER A 350 -23.04 7.02 4.81
CA SER A 350 -23.80 7.48 3.63
C SER A 350 -24.76 6.41 3.09
N ILE A 351 -24.35 5.13 3.10
CA ILE A 351 -25.22 4.01 2.71
C ILE A 351 -26.40 3.87 3.68
N ASN A 352 -26.13 3.99 4.98
CA ASN A 352 -27.18 3.95 6.01
C ASN A 352 -28.15 5.13 5.89
N ASP A 353 -27.63 6.33 5.60
CA ASP A 353 -28.45 7.54 5.39
C ASP A 353 -29.44 7.34 4.23
N ILE A 354 -29.00 6.71 3.11
CA ILE A 354 -29.92 6.34 2.00
C ILE A 354 -31.02 5.38 2.46
N ILE A 355 -30.67 4.36 3.25
CA ILE A 355 -31.65 3.38 3.76
C ILE A 355 -32.69 4.08 4.64
N LEU A 356 -32.30 5.11 5.38
CA LEU A 356 -33.16 5.92 6.24
C LEU A 356 -33.91 7.02 5.46
N GLY A 357 -33.72 7.12 4.14
CA GLY A 357 -34.33 8.16 3.29
C GLY A 357 -33.67 9.55 3.44
N GLN A 358 -32.47 9.61 4.00
CA GLN A 358 -31.69 10.85 4.17
C GLN A 358 -30.71 11.04 3.00
N SER A 359 -30.13 12.24 2.89
CA SER A 359 -29.10 12.51 1.90
C SER A 359 -27.80 11.80 2.27
N TRP A 360 -27.27 11.00 1.35
CA TRP A 360 -25.97 10.33 1.54
C TRP A 360 -24.78 11.31 1.63
N VAL A 361 -24.96 12.55 1.21
CA VAL A 361 -23.95 13.61 1.29
C VAL A 361 -23.77 14.10 2.72
N GLU A 362 -24.80 13.98 3.56
CA GLU A 362 -24.79 14.45 4.95
C GLU A 362 -23.68 13.82 5.81
N ALA A 363 -23.37 12.55 5.58
CA ALA A 363 -22.25 11.88 6.26
C ALA A 363 -20.88 12.50 5.93
N PHE A 364 -20.67 12.94 4.68
CA PHE A 364 -19.45 13.65 4.28
C PHE A 364 -19.40 15.06 4.90
N GLU A 365 -20.52 15.77 4.96
CA GLU A 365 -20.63 17.09 5.58
C GLU A 365 -20.31 17.02 7.07
N LYS A 366 -20.91 16.09 7.81
CA LYS A 366 -20.66 15.85 9.25
C LYS A 366 -19.20 15.48 9.56
N SER A 367 -18.49 14.89 8.62
CA SER A 367 -17.10 14.48 8.83
C SER A 367 -16.11 15.63 8.92
N ASN A 368 -16.43 16.82 8.36
CA ASN A 368 -15.56 17.99 8.22
C ASN A 368 -14.20 17.70 7.52
N LEU A 369 -14.08 16.57 6.80
CA LEU A 369 -12.86 16.19 6.06
C LEU A 369 -12.93 16.61 4.59
N ALA A 370 -14.13 16.56 4.00
CA ALA A 370 -14.35 17.00 2.63
C ALA A 370 -14.38 18.54 2.57
N SER A 371 -13.78 19.09 1.50
CA SER A 371 -13.83 20.55 1.29
C SER A 371 -15.27 21.01 1.00
N PRO A 372 -15.66 22.25 1.35
CA PRO A 372 -16.99 22.77 1.04
C PRO A 372 -17.37 22.63 -0.43
N MET A 373 -16.40 22.78 -1.33
CA MET A 373 -16.63 22.64 -2.78
C MET A 373 -17.03 21.21 -3.16
N ILE A 374 -16.41 20.19 -2.54
CA ILE A 374 -16.79 18.78 -2.76
C ILE A 374 -18.23 18.56 -2.31
N ILE A 375 -18.60 19.03 -1.12
CA ILE A 375 -19.95 18.89 -0.57
C ILE A 375 -20.97 19.55 -1.48
N GLU A 376 -20.71 20.79 -1.91
CA GLU A 376 -21.59 21.54 -2.79
C GLU A 376 -21.80 20.85 -4.14
N MET A 377 -20.72 20.35 -4.75
CA MET A 377 -20.82 19.61 -6.02
C MET A 377 -21.62 18.32 -5.88
N LEU A 378 -21.49 17.60 -4.76
CA LEU A 378 -22.30 16.41 -4.49
C LEU A 378 -23.77 16.76 -4.30
N ASN A 379 -24.09 17.84 -3.58
CA ASN A 379 -25.47 18.31 -3.37
C ASN A 379 -26.13 18.78 -4.69
N ILE A 380 -25.39 19.51 -5.52
CA ILE A 380 -25.87 19.90 -6.87
C ILE A 380 -26.11 18.65 -7.71
N GLY A 381 -25.19 17.66 -7.67
CA GLY A 381 -25.35 16.40 -8.41
C GLY A 381 -26.58 15.60 -8.00
N MET A 382 -26.96 15.65 -6.71
CA MET A 382 -28.18 15.01 -6.21
C MET A 382 -29.46 15.66 -6.74
N SER A 383 -29.44 16.96 -6.98
CA SER A 383 -30.60 17.72 -7.47
C SER A 383 -30.67 17.82 -9.00
N THR A 384 -29.58 17.44 -9.70
CA THR A 384 -29.49 17.54 -11.17
C THR A 384 -29.11 16.18 -11.80
N ASP A 385 -27.91 16.08 -12.37
CA ASP A 385 -27.33 14.85 -12.88
C ASP A 385 -26.05 14.50 -12.12
N LEU A 386 -26.15 13.47 -11.29
CA LEU A 386 -25.04 13.00 -10.46
C LEU A 386 -23.85 12.52 -11.30
N LYS A 387 -24.09 11.92 -12.49
CA LYS A 387 -23.01 11.44 -13.36
C LYS A 387 -22.17 12.59 -13.90
N GLU A 388 -22.86 13.62 -14.45
CA GLU A 388 -22.19 14.80 -14.98
C GLU A 388 -21.42 15.52 -13.87
N MET A 389 -22.05 15.66 -12.69
CA MET A 389 -21.41 16.33 -11.57
C MET A 389 -20.23 15.56 -11.01
N MET A 390 -20.29 14.22 -10.95
CA MET A 390 -19.15 13.36 -10.56
C MET A 390 -17.99 13.47 -11.55
N ALA A 391 -18.26 13.61 -12.87
CA ALA A 391 -17.22 13.84 -13.85
C ALA A 391 -16.50 15.19 -13.61
N LYS A 392 -17.28 16.26 -13.41
CA LYS A 392 -16.73 17.60 -13.06
C LYS A 392 -15.98 17.59 -11.73
N LEU A 393 -16.46 16.82 -10.76
CA LEU A 393 -15.81 16.64 -9.46
C LEU A 393 -14.44 15.96 -9.61
N LEU A 394 -14.32 14.99 -10.50
CA LEU A 394 -13.03 14.35 -10.80
C LEU A 394 -12.02 15.35 -11.37
N GLU A 395 -12.42 16.19 -12.32
CA GLU A 395 -11.57 17.25 -12.89
C GLU A 395 -11.15 18.25 -11.79
N TYR A 396 -12.08 18.69 -10.96
CA TYR A 396 -11.79 19.56 -9.82
C TYR A 396 -10.77 18.93 -8.85
N LEU A 397 -10.97 17.65 -8.48
CA LEU A 397 -10.08 16.94 -7.58
C LEU A 397 -8.67 16.79 -8.16
N GLN A 398 -8.54 16.52 -9.46
CA GLN A 398 -7.23 16.45 -10.12
C GLN A 398 -6.49 17.79 -10.04
N ILE A 399 -7.19 18.90 -10.32
CA ILE A 399 -6.62 20.26 -10.21
C ILE A 399 -6.25 20.58 -8.75
N ASP A 400 -7.12 20.26 -7.79
CA ASP A 400 -6.88 20.53 -6.36
C ASP A 400 -5.68 19.70 -5.82
N ILE A 401 -5.57 18.45 -6.24
CA ILE A 401 -4.42 17.57 -5.91
C ILE A 401 -3.13 18.14 -6.51
N ASP A 402 -3.13 18.52 -7.80
CA ASP A 402 -1.94 19.08 -8.45
C ASP A 402 -1.52 20.41 -7.77
N ASN A 403 -2.46 21.27 -7.43
CA ASN A 403 -2.19 22.50 -6.68
C ASN A 403 -1.66 22.23 -5.26
N THR A 404 -2.20 21.22 -4.60
CA THR A 404 -1.75 20.81 -3.26
C THR A 404 -0.33 20.26 -3.32
N ILE A 405 -0.02 19.41 -4.31
CA ILE A 405 1.35 18.92 -4.55
C ILE A 405 2.30 20.09 -4.82
N ALA A 406 1.91 21.04 -5.67
CA ALA A 406 2.72 22.22 -5.97
C ALA A 406 3.01 23.07 -4.72
N LYS A 407 2.01 23.26 -3.84
CA LYS A 407 2.20 23.94 -2.55
C LYS A 407 3.18 23.19 -1.64
N ILE A 408 3.03 21.87 -1.53
CA ILE A 408 3.95 21.04 -0.72
C ILE A 408 5.36 21.12 -1.29
N MET A 409 5.52 21.04 -2.62
CA MET A 409 6.83 21.14 -3.30
C MET A 409 7.51 22.50 -3.03
N LYS A 410 6.74 23.55 -2.83
CA LYS A 410 7.28 24.88 -2.48
C LYS A 410 7.65 24.99 -1.00
N VAL A 411 6.78 24.54 -0.10
CA VAL A 411 6.93 24.75 1.36
C VAL A 411 7.89 23.74 1.98
N LEU A 412 7.95 22.51 1.49
CA LEU A 412 8.78 21.44 2.07
C LEU A 412 10.28 21.78 2.08
N PRO A 413 10.90 22.28 0.99
CA PRO A 413 12.30 22.71 1.02
C PRO A 413 12.56 23.82 2.02
N GLU A 414 11.65 24.80 2.14
CA GLU A 414 11.79 25.92 3.10
C GLU A 414 11.85 25.42 4.55
N ILE A 415 10.99 24.47 4.92
CA ILE A 415 11.00 23.82 6.24
C ILE A 415 12.33 23.09 6.46
N ILE A 416 12.79 22.35 5.45
CA ILE A 416 14.04 21.60 5.55
C ILE A 416 15.23 22.54 5.68
N TYR A 417 15.28 23.64 4.92
CA TYR A 417 16.35 24.63 5.06
C TYR A 417 16.34 25.30 6.43
N ALA A 418 15.17 25.55 7.02
CA ALA A 418 15.08 26.05 8.40
C ALA A 418 15.65 25.04 9.41
N ILE A 419 15.30 23.75 9.27
CA ILE A 419 15.86 22.68 10.13
C ILE A 419 17.37 22.57 9.93
N VAL A 420 17.84 22.60 8.68
CA VAL A 420 19.28 22.61 8.34
C VAL A 420 19.99 23.81 8.97
N GLY A 421 19.40 24.99 8.90
CA GLY A 421 19.95 26.21 9.51
C GLY A 421 20.11 26.07 11.03
N ILE A 422 19.08 25.57 11.72
CA ILE A 422 19.13 25.30 13.17
C ILE A 422 20.23 24.27 13.48
N LEU A 423 20.34 23.22 12.69
CA LEU A 423 21.32 22.16 12.90
C LEU A 423 22.76 22.66 12.61
N LEU A 424 22.96 23.53 11.61
CA LEU A 424 24.24 24.20 11.36
C LEU A 424 24.64 25.09 12.52
N ILE A 425 23.74 25.89 13.09
CA ILE A 425 24.01 26.68 14.30
C ILE A 425 24.44 25.73 15.42
N PHE A 426 23.78 24.60 15.60
CA PHE A 426 24.16 23.61 16.60
C PHE A 426 25.56 23.03 16.34
N VAL A 427 25.93 22.73 15.10
CA VAL A 427 27.28 22.27 14.73
C VAL A 427 28.34 23.34 15.04
N VAL A 428 28.05 24.61 14.73
CA VAL A 428 28.92 25.72 15.06
C VAL A 428 29.16 25.79 16.57
N LEU A 429 28.11 25.72 17.37
CA LEU A 429 28.24 25.79 18.84
C LEU A 429 29.00 24.60 19.43
N VAL A 430 28.78 23.40 18.91
CA VAL A 430 29.35 22.16 19.46
C VAL A 430 30.79 21.91 18.97
N VAL A 431 31.13 22.32 17.73
CA VAL A 431 32.39 21.97 17.08
C VAL A 431 33.28 23.23 16.90
N LEU A 432 32.76 24.30 16.29
CA LEU A 432 33.56 25.44 15.90
C LEU A 432 33.95 26.30 17.11
N VAL A 433 33.05 26.48 18.08
CA VAL A 433 33.36 27.28 19.29
C VAL A 433 34.52 26.65 20.12
N PRO A 434 34.53 25.32 20.38
CA PRO A 434 35.69 24.67 20.98
C PRO A 434 36.99 24.82 20.17
N CYS A 435 36.91 24.70 18.82
CA CYS A 435 38.08 24.89 17.96
C CYS A 435 38.69 26.30 18.13
N ILE A 436 37.84 27.33 18.11
CA ILE A 436 38.28 28.73 18.30
C ILE A 436 38.88 28.91 19.71
N ASN A 437 38.26 28.31 20.73
CA ASN A 437 38.72 28.42 22.11
C ASN A 437 40.10 27.77 22.31
N VAL A 438 40.33 26.61 21.68
CA VAL A 438 41.67 25.97 21.64
C VAL A 438 42.70 26.91 20.99
N TYR A 439 42.36 27.51 19.85
CA TYR A 439 43.27 28.38 19.09
C TYR A 439 43.59 29.67 19.83
N MET A 440 42.62 30.26 20.57
CA MET A 440 42.75 31.51 21.31
C MET A 440 43.20 31.32 22.78
N GLY A 441 43.66 30.13 23.18
CA GLY A 441 44.20 29.84 24.51
C GLY A 441 43.19 30.00 25.68
N GLY A 442 41.90 29.78 25.41
CA GLY A 442 40.83 29.80 26.42
C GLY A 442 40.22 31.20 26.68
N TRP A 443 40.75 32.27 26.12
CA TRP A 443 40.36 33.67 26.38
C TRP A 443 38.86 33.95 26.11
N LEU A 444 38.26 33.26 25.16
CA LEU A 444 36.88 33.54 24.74
C LEU A 444 35.83 33.15 25.79
N PHE A 445 36.06 32.09 26.57
CA PHE A 445 35.12 31.66 27.63
C PHE A 445 35.33 32.45 28.93
N ASP A 446 36.58 32.84 29.24
CA ASP A 446 36.83 33.70 30.37
C ASP A 446 36.21 35.09 30.19
N SER A 447 36.09 35.57 28.94
CA SER A 447 35.49 36.88 28.62
C SER A 447 33.97 36.88 28.58
N VAL A 448 33.29 35.72 28.35
CA VAL A 448 31.83 35.61 28.24
C VAL A 448 31.19 35.07 29.52
N GLY A 449 32.01 34.68 30.52
CA GLY A 449 31.50 34.23 31.84
C GLY A 449 30.67 32.94 31.78
N MET A 450 30.89 32.05 30.78
CA MET A 450 30.22 30.74 30.64
C MET A 450 31.13 29.60 31.10
#